data_494e4d324a919e02a3aeab600f54fd7c
#
_entry.id   494e4d324a919e02a3aeab600f54fd7c
#
_cell.length_a   1.000
_cell.length_b   1.000
_cell.length_c   1.000
_cell.angle_alpha   90.00
_cell.angle_beta   90.00
_cell.angle_gamma   90.00
#
_symmetry.space_group_name_H-M   'P 1'
#
loop_
_entity.id
_entity.type
_entity.pdbx_description
1 polymer ?
#
loop_
_entity_poly.entity_id
_entity_poly.type
_entity_poly.pdbx_seq_one_letter_code
_entity_poly.pdbx_strand_id
1 'polypeptide(L)'
;MAHFAKLDNKNKVISIEVVVNEVITDENGVEQEQLGIDFLTNLYGGGWYKQTSYNRNFRKNYAGAGFIYDGHRDAFIPPQPYPSWVLNEDTCQYEPPTANPEEGRYMWDEATTNWVKERE
;
A
#
# COMPACT_ATOMS: atom_id res chain seq x y z
N MET A 1 11.42 -8.47 -11.05
CA MET A 1 11.19 -8.89 -9.66
C MET A 1 9.74 -8.69 -9.27
N ALA A 2 9.16 -9.67 -8.63
CA ALA A 2 7.81 -9.56 -8.08
C ALA A 2 7.88 -9.17 -6.61
N HIS A 3 6.92 -8.37 -6.17
CA HIS A 3 6.87 -7.88 -4.79
C HIS A 3 5.59 -8.36 -4.13
N PHE A 4 5.73 -8.88 -2.92
CA PHE A 4 4.59 -9.41 -2.16
C PHE A 4 4.55 -8.77 -0.78
N ALA A 5 3.38 -8.29 -0.39
CA ALA A 5 3.16 -7.80 0.96
C ALA A 5 2.86 -8.98 1.88
N LYS A 6 3.61 -9.10 2.96
CA LYS A 6 3.28 -10.05 4.03
C LYS A 6 2.31 -9.36 4.98
N LEU A 7 1.20 -10.01 5.25
CA LEU A 7 0.11 -9.45 6.05
C LEU A 7 0.00 -10.14 7.40
N ASP A 8 -0.46 -9.39 8.40
CA ASP A 8 -0.87 -9.98 9.66
C ASP A 8 -2.34 -10.45 9.58
N ASN A 9 -2.90 -10.94 10.68
CA ASN A 9 -4.26 -11.47 10.72
C ASN A 9 -5.35 -10.41 10.58
N LYS A 10 -4.96 -9.12 10.50
CA LYS A 10 -5.87 -7.99 10.29
C LYS A 10 -5.63 -7.32 8.93
N ASN A 11 -4.91 -8.01 8.04
CA ASN A 11 -4.54 -7.50 6.70
C ASN A 11 -3.63 -6.28 6.74
N LYS A 12 -2.91 -6.08 7.84
CA LYS A 12 -1.91 -5.02 7.92
C LYS A 12 -0.58 -5.53 7.37
N VAL A 13 0.05 -4.73 6.53
CA VAL A 13 1.33 -5.07 5.91
C VAL A 13 2.43 -4.98 6.96
N ILE A 14 3.18 -6.06 7.15
CA ILE A 14 4.31 -6.12 8.08
C ILE A 14 5.66 -6.06 7.38
N SER A 15 5.73 -6.54 6.14
CA SER A 15 6.97 -6.48 5.34
C SER A 15 6.65 -6.64 3.86
N ILE A 16 7.65 -6.33 3.03
CA ILE A 16 7.59 -6.60 1.60
C ILE A 16 8.65 -7.64 1.27
N GLU A 17 8.22 -8.71 0.60
CA GLU A 17 9.08 -9.79 0.16
C GLU A 17 9.28 -9.72 -1.34
N VAL A 18 10.51 -9.90 -1.80
CA VAL A 18 10.84 -9.86 -3.23
C VAL A 18 11.07 -11.28 -3.73
N VAL A 19 10.41 -11.60 -4.85
CA VAL A 19 10.49 -12.93 -5.46
C VAL A 19 10.93 -12.75 -6.90
N VAL A 20 11.88 -13.59 -7.36
CA VAL A 20 12.31 -13.53 -8.74
C VAL A 20 11.20 -13.96 -9.69
N ASN A 21 11.14 -13.37 -10.88
CA ASN A 21 10.05 -13.58 -11.83
C ASN A 21 9.86 -15.05 -12.23
N GLU A 22 10.95 -15.80 -12.32
CA GLU A 22 10.89 -17.23 -12.69
C GLU A 22 10.04 -18.05 -11.74
N VAL A 23 10.01 -17.69 -10.45
CA VAL A 23 9.24 -18.41 -9.43
C VAL A 23 7.74 -18.24 -9.63
N ILE A 24 7.31 -17.08 -10.11
CA ILE A 24 5.88 -16.78 -10.29
C ILE A 24 5.39 -17.08 -11.71
N THR A 25 6.28 -17.48 -12.62
CA THR A 25 5.92 -17.75 -14.00
C THR A 25 5.57 -19.23 -14.16
N ASP A 26 4.42 -19.52 -14.75
CA ASP A 26 3.97 -20.89 -14.97
C ASP A 26 4.62 -21.49 -16.22
N GLU A 27 4.28 -22.74 -16.50
CA GLU A 27 4.84 -23.48 -17.65
C GLU A 27 4.50 -22.87 -19.01
N ASN A 28 3.48 -22.02 -19.06
CA ASN A 28 3.05 -21.32 -20.28
C ASN A 28 3.66 -19.92 -20.39
N GLY A 29 4.54 -19.54 -19.48
CA GLY A 29 5.15 -18.22 -19.46
C GLY A 29 4.27 -17.13 -18.89
N VAL A 30 3.19 -17.48 -18.18
CA VAL A 30 2.25 -16.54 -17.58
C VAL A 30 2.54 -16.38 -16.10
N GLU A 31 2.61 -15.14 -15.64
CA GLU A 31 2.81 -14.84 -14.22
C GLU A 31 1.53 -15.13 -13.43
N GLN A 32 1.70 -15.82 -12.29
CA GLN A 32 0.62 -16.21 -11.40
C GLN A 32 0.95 -15.80 -9.97
N GLU A 33 0.09 -14.97 -9.37
CA GLU A 33 0.26 -14.54 -7.97
C GLU A 33 0.35 -15.74 -7.03
N GLN A 34 -0.46 -16.76 -7.26
CA GLN A 34 -0.52 -17.92 -6.37
C GLN A 34 0.81 -18.66 -6.28
N LEU A 35 1.60 -18.69 -7.35
CA LEU A 35 2.92 -19.33 -7.32
C LEU A 35 3.87 -18.64 -6.35
N GLY A 36 3.82 -17.30 -6.30
CA GLY A 36 4.60 -16.54 -5.36
C GLY A 36 4.12 -16.72 -3.92
N ILE A 37 2.81 -16.76 -3.71
CA ILE A 37 2.23 -17.01 -2.40
C ILE A 37 2.67 -18.38 -1.88
N ASP A 38 2.59 -19.41 -2.71
CA ASP A 38 2.99 -20.78 -2.35
C ASP A 38 4.48 -20.85 -2.02
N PHE A 39 5.30 -20.19 -2.83
CA PHE A 39 6.75 -20.13 -2.59
C PHE A 39 7.07 -19.51 -1.22
N LEU A 40 6.47 -18.37 -0.92
CA LEU A 40 6.71 -17.65 0.35
C LEU A 40 6.13 -18.41 1.55
N THR A 41 4.96 -19.02 1.38
CA THR A 41 4.34 -19.82 2.41
C THR A 41 5.24 -20.99 2.80
N ASN A 42 5.82 -21.66 1.81
CA ASN A 42 6.75 -22.77 2.05
C ASN A 42 8.05 -22.29 2.67
N LEU A 43 8.58 -21.17 2.19
CA LEU A 43 9.85 -20.63 2.67
C LEU A 43 9.79 -20.22 4.14
N TYR A 44 8.70 -19.58 4.55
CA TYR A 44 8.55 -19.05 5.90
C TYR A 44 7.67 -19.92 6.82
N GLY A 45 7.16 -21.03 6.31
CA GLY A 45 6.35 -21.94 7.12
C GLY A 45 4.95 -21.41 7.42
N GLY A 46 4.40 -20.56 6.56
CA GLY A 46 3.07 -19.98 6.72
C GLY A 46 3.06 -18.50 6.42
N GLY A 47 1.96 -17.83 6.80
CA GLY A 47 1.77 -16.41 6.58
C GLY A 47 0.72 -16.12 5.52
N TRP A 48 0.36 -14.85 5.41
CA TRP A 48 -0.57 -14.36 4.39
C TRP A 48 0.16 -13.38 3.48
N TYR A 49 -0.03 -13.52 2.17
CA TYR A 49 0.70 -12.71 1.19
C TYR A 49 -0.24 -12.23 0.11
N LYS A 50 -0.03 -11.00 -0.35
CA LYS A 50 -0.70 -10.42 -1.52
C LYS A 50 0.33 -9.71 -2.37
N GLN A 51 0.29 -9.93 -3.68
CA GLN A 51 1.21 -9.27 -4.58
C GLN A 51 0.91 -7.78 -4.65
N THR A 52 1.95 -6.97 -4.60
CA THR A 52 1.89 -5.53 -4.81
C THR A 52 2.71 -5.16 -6.02
N SER A 53 2.48 -3.96 -6.57
CA SER A 53 3.20 -3.50 -7.76
C SER A 53 4.08 -2.32 -7.41
N TYR A 54 5.39 -2.47 -7.64
CA TYR A 54 6.35 -1.39 -7.42
C TYR A 54 5.99 -0.17 -8.27
N ASN A 55 5.50 -0.38 -9.49
CA ASN A 55 5.13 0.68 -10.42
C ASN A 55 3.65 1.04 -10.36
N ARG A 56 2.91 0.55 -9.39
CA ARG A 56 1.47 0.83 -9.19
C ARG A 56 0.61 0.40 -10.38
N ASN A 57 0.94 -0.73 -10.99
CA ASN A 57 0.20 -1.26 -12.13
C ASN A 57 -1.12 -1.93 -11.72
N PHE A 58 -1.24 -2.33 -10.45
CA PHE A 58 -2.45 -2.91 -9.88
C PHE A 58 -2.48 -2.67 -8.38
N ARG A 59 -3.66 -2.82 -7.79
CA ARG A 59 -3.92 -2.65 -6.34
C ARG A 59 -3.50 -1.27 -5.82
N LYS A 60 -3.61 -0.26 -6.68
CA LYS A 60 -3.47 1.18 -6.38
C LYS A 60 -2.07 1.56 -5.91
N ASN A 61 -1.78 1.44 -4.63
CA ASN A 61 -0.51 1.90 -4.08
C ASN A 61 0.49 0.76 -3.94
N TYR A 62 1.78 1.07 -4.13
CA TYR A 62 2.81 0.13 -3.75
C TYR A 62 2.79 -0.03 -2.22
N ALA A 63 2.65 -1.28 -1.76
CA ALA A 63 2.48 -1.54 -0.34
C ALA A 63 3.75 -1.20 0.46
N GLY A 64 3.53 -0.70 1.66
CA GLY A 64 4.60 -0.47 2.63
C GLY A 64 4.16 -0.96 4.01
N ALA A 65 5.12 -1.13 4.91
CA ALA A 65 4.81 -1.55 6.27
C ALA A 65 3.82 -0.57 6.91
N GLY A 66 2.80 -1.10 7.56
CA GLY A 66 1.74 -0.29 8.16
C GLY A 66 0.53 -0.04 7.27
N PHE A 67 0.64 -0.28 5.95
CA PHE A 67 -0.51 -0.20 5.05
C PHE A 67 -1.50 -1.31 5.38
N ILE A 68 -2.75 -1.12 4.95
CA ILE A 68 -3.81 -2.14 5.06
C ILE A 68 -4.15 -2.63 3.66
N TYR A 69 -4.25 -3.95 3.49
CA TYR A 69 -4.85 -4.50 2.29
C TYR A 69 -6.35 -4.56 2.46
N ASP A 70 -7.08 -3.83 1.62
CA ASP A 70 -8.54 -3.82 1.59
C ASP A 70 -9.02 -4.75 0.49
N GLY A 71 -9.54 -5.93 0.88
CA GLY A 71 -9.99 -6.94 -0.10
C GLY A 71 -11.23 -6.50 -0.87
N HIS A 72 -12.06 -5.64 -0.29
CA HIS A 72 -13.26 -5.14 -0.96
C HIS A 72 -12.90 -4.21 -2.13
N ARG A 73 -11.91 -3.35 -1.92
CA ARG A 73 -11.40 -2.46 -2.96
C ARG A 73 -10.30 -3.10 -3.81
N ASP A 74 -9.77 -4.23 -3.37
CA ASP A 74 -8.58 -4.88 -3.94
C ASP A 74 -7.44 -3.86 -4.07
N ALA A 75 -7.08 -3.23 -2.95
CA ALA A 75 -6.11 -2.15 -2.92
C ALA A 75 -5.34 -2.10 -1.62
N PHE A 76 -4.11 -1.59 -1.70
CA PHE A 76 -3.32 -1.27 -0.51
C PHE A 76 -3.56 0.18 -0.14
N ILE A 77 -3.93 0.43 1.11
CA ILE A 77 -4.27 1.76 1.60
C ILE A 77 -3.24 2.18 2.66
N PRO A 78 -2.58 3.35 2.46
CA PRO A 78 -1.63 3.84 3.46
C PRO A 78 -2.33 4.22 4.76
N PRO A 79 -1.57 4.34 5.88
CA PRO A 79 -2.17 4.78 7.13
C PRO A 79 -2.80 6.16 6.98
N GLN A 80 -3.95 6.36 7.64
CA GLN A 80 -4.60 7.66 7.68
C GLN A 80 -3.74 8.64 8.49
N PRO A 81 -3.27 9.75 7.90
CA PRO A 81 -2.38 10.67 8.61
C PRO A 81 -3.07 11.42 9.75
N TYR A 82 -4.34 11.81 9.53
CA TYR A 82 -5.13 12.58 10.49
C TYR A 82 -6.59 12.16 10.40
N PRO A 83 -7.34 12.20 11.51
CA PRO A 83 -8.75 11.79 11.51
C PRO A 83 -9.64 12.54 10.52
N SER A 84 -9.31 13.81 10.20
CA SER A 84 -10.12 14.63 9.28
C SER A 84 -9.86 14.32 7.80
N TRP A 85 -8.74 13.65 7.47
CA TRP A 85 -8.40 13.37 6.09
C TRP A 85 -9.32 12.28 5.53
N VAL A 86 -9.70 12.43 4.27
CA VAL A 86 -10.69 11.58 3.60
C VAL A 86 -10.02 10.74 2.53
N LEU A 87 -10.42 9.47 2.46
CA LEU A 87 -9.90 8.55 1.44
C LEU A 87 -10.43 8.90 0.07
N ASN A 88 -9.53 9.08 -0.89
CA ASN A 88 -9.88 9.19 -2.30
C ASN A 88 -10.09 7.77 -2.85
N GLU A 89 -11.31 7.45 -3.27
CA GLU A 89 -11.65 6.10 -3.73
C GLU A 89 -10.95 5.70 -5.03
N ASP A 90 -10.56 6.67 -5.85
CA ASP A 90 -9.86 6.39 -7.10
C ASP A 90 -8.39 6.04 -6.91
N THR A 91 -7.71 6.72 -5.98
CA THR A 91 -6.28 6.53 -5.73
C THR A 91 -6.00 5.69 -4.50
N CYS A 92 -6.98 5.50 -3.63
CA CYS A 92 -6.84 4.89 -2.30
C CYS A 92 -5.77 5.59 -1.46
N GLN A 93 -5.68 6.90 -1.60
CA GLN A 93 -4.84 7.75 -0.78
C GLN A 93 -5.70 8.72 0.00
N TYR A 94 -5.26 9.06 1.20
CA TYR A 94 -5.95 10.05 2.04
C TYR A 94 -5.62 11.45 1.59
N GLU A 95 -6.62 12.30 1.58
CA GLU A 95 -6.48 13.70 1.19
C GLU A 95 -7.03 14.60 2.30
N PRO A 96 -6.40 15.77 2.53
CA PRO A 96 -6.92 16.72 3.50
C PRO A 96 -8.25 17.29 3.02
N PRO A 97 -9.16 17.65 3.96
CA PRO A 97 -10.44 18.27 3.59
C PRO A 97 -10.27 19.65 2.96
N THR A 98 -9.12 20.30 3.17
CA THR A 98 -8.80 21.61 2.59
C THR A 98 -7.53 21.48 1.77
N ALA A 99 -7.57 21.94 0.53
CA ALA A 99 -6.43 21.85 -0.39
C ALA A 99 -5.21 22.60 0.14
N ASN A 100 -4.02 22.01 -0.05
CA ASN A 100 -2.77 22.65 0.32
C ASN A 100 -2.57 23.92 -0.53
N PRO A 101 -2.25 25.07 0.09
CA PRO A 101 -1.90 26.27 -0.68
C PRO A 101 -0.69 26.02 -1.60
N GLU A 102 -0.73 26.61 -2.78
CA GLU A 102 0.29 26.38 -3.81
C GLU A 102 1.64 27.01 -3.51
N GLU A 103 1.65 28.12 -2.73
CA GLU A 103 2.85 28.88 -2.44
C GLU A 103 3.18 28.89 -0.96
N GLY A 104 4.48 28.80 -0.66
CA GLY A 104 4.97 28.87 0.70
C GLY A 104 5.05 27.51 1.38
N ARG A 105 5.48 27.54 2.63
CA ARG A 105 5.57 26.35 3.47
C ARG A 105 4.41 26.32 4.45
N TYR A 106 3.65 25.25 4.41
CA TYR A 106 2.49 25.09 5.27
C TYR A 106 2.58 23.75 6.00
N MET A 107 2.04 23.74 7.22
CA MET A 107 1.88 22.54 8.01
C MET A 107 0.39 22.31 8.23
N TRP A 108 0.01 21.02 8.24
CA TRP A 108 -1.38 20.69 8.55
C TRP A 108 -1.64 20.90 10.04
N ASP A 109 -2.73 21.60 10.35
CA ASP A 109 -3.22 21.78 11.72
C ASP A 109 -4.56 21.06 11.87
N GLU A 110 -4.55 19.92 12.53
CA GLU A 110 -5.74 19.10 12.70
C GLU A 110 -6.82 19.82 13.54
N ALA A 111 -6.40 20.61 14.54
CA ALA A 111 -7.34 21.29 15.41
C ALA A 111 -8.24 22.28 14.65
N THR A 112 -7.69 22.95 13.63
CA THR A 112 -8.45 23.88 12.78
C THR A 112 -8.85 23.28 11.43
N THR A 113 -8.41 22.05 11.14
CA THR A 113 -8.61 21.37 9.86
C THR A 113 -8.19 22.27 8.69
N ASN A 114 -7.03 22.89 8.81
CA ASN A 114 -6.52 23.82 7.82
C ASN A 114 -5.00 23.79 7.78
N TRP A 115 -4.45 24.43 6.77
CA TRP A 115 -3.01 24.61 6.61
C TRP A 115 -2.57 25.89 7.32
N VAL A 116 -1.50 25.79 8.09
CA VAL A 116 -0.91 26.91 8.82
C VAL A 116 0.47 27.19 8.25
N LYS A 117 0.76 28.46 7.98
CA LYS A 117 2.06 28.82 7.40
C LYS A 117 3.18 28.50 8.38
N GLU A 118 4.19 27.79 7.88
CA GLU A 118 5.36 27.45 8.66
C GLU A 118 6.18 28.71 8.99
N ARG A 119 6.63 28.81 10.23
CA ARG A 119 7.52 29.91 10.62
C ARG A 119 8.91 29.71 10.03
N GLU A 120 9.48 30.80 9.60
CA GLU A 120 10.86 30.83 9.16
C GLU A 120 11.85 30.84 10.33
#